data_c659f0aa03ec7a01f9b87c305a70d348
#
_entry.id   c659f0aa03ec7a01f9b87c305a70d348
#
_cell.length_a   1.000
_cell.length_b   1.000
_cell.length_c   1.000
_cell.angle_alpha   90.00
_cell.angle_beta   90.00
_cell.angle_gamma   90.00
#
_symmetry.space_group_name_H-M   'P 1'
#
loop_
_entity.id
_entity.type
_entity.pdbx_description
1 polymer ?
#
loop_
_entity_poly.entity_id
_entity_poly.type
_entity_poly.pdbx_seq_one_letter_code
_entity_poly.pdbx_strand_id
1 'polypeptide(L)'
;IYVGATADPAMALEIVLNAKTRRTGICGAMECLLIDWRFYTQHGAMLTDALIKAGVEVRGEGELAKLEGVTPAQPEDFGQEFLDMICAAKLVDGVDAAIEHIRTYGSNHTDAIVTEDQQAADHFFQRLDSAILMHNASTQFADGGEFGMGAEIGIATGKMHARGPVGAEQLTSFKYLVSGKGAVRG
;
A
#
# COMPACT_ATOMS: atom_id res chain seq x y z
N ILE A 1 -3.97 -0.24 2.03
CA ILE A 1 -3.39 -0.73 3.30
C ILE A 1 -4.37 -1.71 3.96
N TYR A 2 -3.86 -2.84 4.46
CA TYR A 2 -4.61 -3.78 5.30
C TYR A 2 -4.12 -3.71 6.74
N VAL A 3 -5.03 -3.48 7.68
CA VAL A 3 -4.78 -3.53 9.13
C VAL A 3 -5.27 -4.87 9.65
N GLY A 4 -4.34 -5.75 10.02
CA GLY A 4 -4.61 -7.11 10.46
C GLY A 4 -5.10 -7.21 11.91
N ALA A 5 -5.62 -8.39 12.27
CA ALA A 5 -6.23 -8.67 13.58
C ALA A 5 -5.31 -8.39 14.78
N THR A 6 -4.00 -8.56 14.60
CA THR A 6 -2.97 -8.42 15.66
C THR A 6 -2.18 -7.13 15.56
N ALA A 7 -2.64 -6.17 14.75
CA ALA A 7 -1.95 -4.89 14.62
C ALA A 7 -1.96 -4.13 15.95
N ASP A 8 -0.82 -3.52 16.30
CA ASP A 8 -0.78 -2.54 17.38
C ASP A 8 -1.65 -1.33 16.99
N PRO A 9 -2.64 -0.95 17.81
CA PRO A 9 -3.60 0.09 17.42
C PRO A 9 -2.96 1.48 17.30
N ALA A 10 -1.93 1.80 18.08
CA ALA A 10 -1.25 3.09 18.01
C ALA A 10 -0.41 3.18 16.71
N MET A 11 0.34 2.13 16.41
CA MET A 11 1.09 2.02 15.16
C MET A 11 0.16 2.05 13.93
N ALA A 12 -0.94 1.31 13.96
CA ALA A 12 -1.92 1.31 12.87
C ALA A 12 -2.49 2.71 12.62
N LEU A 13 -2.83 3.43 13.70
CA LEU A 13 -3.33 4.79 13.62
C LEU A 13 -2.32 5.75 12.96
N GLU A 14 -1.07 5.73 13.41
CA GLU A 14 -0.01 6.58 12.87
C GLU A 14 0.24 6.28 11.38
N ILE A 15 0.34 5.00 11.02
CA ILE A 15 0.57 4.58 9.63
C ILE A 15 -0.59 5.01 8.73
N VAL A 16 -1.82 4.74 9.13
CA VAL A 16 -3.03 5.04 8.33
C VAL A 16 -3.18 6.56 8.12
N LEU A 17 -3.03 7.34 9.18
CA LEU A 17 -3.08 8.81 9.07
C LEU A 17 -1.97 9.34 8.17
N ASN A 18 -0.72 8.94 8.40
CA ASN A 18 0.40 9.37 7.57
C ASN A 18 0.21 8.99 6.10
N ALA A 19 -0.21 7.75 5.84
CA ALA A 19 -0.40 7.24 4.49
C ALA A 19 -1.43 8.03 3.68
N LYS A 20 -2.46 8.58 4.32
CA LYS A 20 -3.48 9.38 3.62
C LYS A 20 -3.22 10.88 3.67
N THR A 21 -2.79 11.41 4.82
CA THR A 21 -2.82 12.87 5.03
C THR A 21 -1.50 13.60 4.74
N ARG A 22 -0.36 12.88 4.65
CA ARG A 22 0.93 13.51 4.36
C ARG A 22 0.97 14.16 2.98
N ARG A 23 0.58 13.42 1.94
CA ARG A 23 0.41 13.89 0.56
C ARG A 23 -0.64 13.04 -0.14
N THR A 24 -1.65 13.65 -0.70
CA THR A 24 -2.76 12.95 -1.37
C THR A 24 -2.50 12.70 -2.85
N GLY A 25 -1.79 13.60 -3.54
CA GLY A 25 -1.58 13.55 -4.97
C GLY A 25 -0.34 12.76 -5.42
N ILE A 26 0.11 11.78 -4.63
CA ILE A 26 1.24 10.90 -4.98
C ILE A 26 0.78 9.44 -5.02
N CYS A 27 1.47 8.64 -5.83
CA CYS A 27 1.17 7.22 -6.01
C CYS A 27 1.25 6.36 -4.73
N GLY A 28 1.97 6.81 -3.71
CA GLY A 28 2.05 6.18 -2.39
C GLY A 28 0.95 6.60 -1.42
N ALA A 29 0.01 7.47 -1.81
CA ALA A 29 -1.13 7.82 -0.97
C ALA A 29 -2.05 6.61 -0.78
N MET A 30 -2.58 6.44 0.44
CA MET A 30 -3.56 5.39 0.71
C MET A 30 -4.90 5.75 0.06
N GLU A 31 -5.38 4.93 -0.85
CA GLU A 31 -6.69 5.10 -1.49
C GLU A 31 -7.74 4.14 -0.92
N CYS A 32 -7.30 2.98 -0.42
CA CYS A 32 -8.18 2.00 0.21
C CYS A 32 -7.62 1.51 1.55
N LEU A 33 -8.48 1.49 2.57
CA LEU A 33 -8.23 0.96 3.90
C LEU A 33 -9.05 -0.31 4.12
N LEU A 34 -8.37 -1.45 4.27
CA LEU A 34 -8.97 -2.72 4.66
C LEU A 34 -8.71 -2.95 6.14
N ILE A 35 -9.74 -3.23 6.90
CA ILE A 35 -9.64 -3.45 8.36
C ILE A 35 -10.13 -4.86 8.67
N ASP A 36 -9.32 -5.64 9.39
CA ASP A 36 -9.73 -6.95 9.87
C ASP A 36 -10.92 -6.83 10.84
N TRP A 37 -11.92 -7.71 10.70
CA TRP A 37 -13.09 -7.74 11.56
C TRP A 37 -12.73 -7.89 13.04
N ARG A 38 -11.68 -8.63 13.37
CA ARG A 38 -11.23 -8.84 14.76
C ARG A 38 -10.61 -7.58 15.30
N PHE A 39 -9.81 -6.87 14.51
CA PHE A 39 -9.29 -5.57 14.89
C PHE A 39 -10.44 -4.57 15.13
N TYR A 40 -11.39 -4.49 14.21
CA TYR A 40 -12.55 -3.61 14.33
C TYR A 40 -13.39 -3.96 15.57
N THR A 41 -13.61 -5.24 15.87
CA THR A 41 -14.36 -5.67 17.05
C THR A 41 -13.70 -5.24 18.36
N GLN A 42 -12.36 -5.20 18.40
CA GLN A 42 -11.60 -4.83 19.59
C GLN A 42 -11.45 -3.31 19.77
N HIS A 43 -11.29 -2.58 18.68
CA HIS A 43 -10.90 -1.17 18.68
C HIS A 43 -11.97 -0.25 18.10
N GLY A 44 -13.09 -0.79 17.61
CA GLY A 44 -14.19 0.00 17.05
C GLY A 44 -13.79 0.80 15.82
N ALA A 45 -14.38 1.97 15.70
CA ALA A 45 -14.21 2.87 14.56
C ALA A 45 -12.95 3.77 14.64
N MET A 46 -11.98 3.48 15.52
CA MET A 46 -10.88 4.39 15.83
C MET A 46 -10.11 4.90 14.59
N LEU A 47 -9.91 4.06 13.58
CA LEU A 47 -9.19 4.45 12.37
C LEU A 47 -10.03 5.36 11.46
N THR A 48 -11.30 5.02 11.26
CA THR A 48 -12.23 5.84 10.46
C THR A 48 -12.51 7.17 11.14
N ASP A 49 -12.72 7.17 12.46
CA ASP A 49 -12.92 8.40 13.24
C ASP A 49 -11.71 9.35 13.17
N ALA A 50 -10.51 8.79 13.22
CA ALA A 50 -9.29 9.57 13.11
C ALA A 50 -9.10 10.17 11.73
N LEU A 51 -9.40 9.42 10.67
CA LEU A 51 -9.38 9.92 9.29
C LEU A 51 -10.38 11.05 9.10
N ILE A 52 -11.62 10.87 9.58
CA ILE A 52 -12.66 11.90 9.51
C ILE A 52 -12.23 13.17 10.28
N LYS A 53 -11.69 13.01 11.50
CA LYS A 53 -11.16 14.15 12.28
C LYS A 53 -10.01 14.88 11.58
N ALA A 54 -9.24 14.17 10.77
CA ALA A 54 -8.16 14.74 9.95
C ALA A 54 -8.67 15.37 8.64
N GLY A 55 -9.98 15.38 8.39
CA GLY A 55 -10.61 15.98 7.22
C GLY A 55 -10.68 15.05 6.00
N VAL A 56 -10.50 13.73 6.20
CA VAL A 56 -10.63 12.73 5.11
C VAL A 56 -12.09 12.32 4.98
N GLU A 57 -12.64 12.38 3.76
CA GLU A 57 -13.90 11.72 3.42
C GLU A 57 -13.66 10.21 3.37
N VAL A 58 -14.25 9.49 4.31
CA VAL A 58 -14.20 8.02 4.33
C VAL A 58 -15.43 7.47 3.64
N ARG A 59 -15.24 6.69 2.56
CA ARG A 59 -16.28 5.96 1.87
C ARG A 59 -16.28 4.52 2.32
N GLY A 60 -17.21 4.17 3.22
CA GLY A 60 -17.26 2.88 3.91
C GLY A 60 -18.29 1.92 3.34
N GLU A 61 -17.95 0.62 3.30
CA GLU A 61 -18.88 -0.47 2.95
C GLU A 61 -19.42 -1.17 4.21
N GLY A 62 -20.62 -1.68 4.12
CA GLY A 62 -21.23 -2.55 5.13
C GLY A 62 -21.43 -1.87 6.48
N GLU A 63 -20.83 -2.39 7.55
CA GLU A 63 -20.93 -1.82 8.91
C GLU A 63 -20.27 -0.44 9.01
N LEU A 64 -19.21 -0.19 8.24
CA LEU A 64 -18.56 1.11 8.23
C LEU A 64 -19.46 2.20 7.67
N ALA A 65 -20.34 1.89 6.70
CA ALA A 65 -21.28 2.83 6.13
C ALA A 65 -22.35 3.35 7.13
N LYS A 66 -22.51 2.67 8.27
CA LYS A 66 -23.45 3.05 9.33
C LYS A 66 -22.85 4.03 10.34
N LEU A 67 -21.54 4.27 10.28
CA LEU A 67 -20.86 5.17 11.19
C LEU A 67 -21.15 6.64 10.85
N GLU A 68 -21.22 7.48 11.87
CA GLU A 68 -21.38 8.91 11.69
C GLU A 68 -20.19 9.50 10.91
N GLY A 69 -20.47 10.32 9.93
CA GLY A 69 -19.46 10.97 9.08
C GLY A 69 -18.86 10.09 7.97
N VAL A 70 -19.28 8.83 7.86
CA VAL A 70 -18.88 7.94 6.77
C VAL A 70 -19.88 8.02 5.62
N THR A 71 -19.40 8.22 4.42
CA THR A 71 -20.20 8.16 3.19
C THR A 71 -20.30 6.69 2.73
N PRO A 72 -21.48 6.19 2.33
CA PRO A 72 -21.59 4.85 1.77
C PRO A 72 -20.75 4.70 0.49
N ALA A 73 -19.85 3.71 0.48
CA ALA A 73 -19.02 3.41 -0.67
C ALA A 73 -19.84 2.84 -1.84
N GLN A 74 -19.42 3.18 -3.07
CA GLN A 74 -19.87 2.53 -4.28
C GLN A 74 -18.83 1.49 -4.72
N PRO A 75 -19.19 0.46 -5.50
CA PRO A 75 -18.25 -0.56 -5.96
C PRO A 75 -17.01 0.01 -6.67
N GLU A 76 -17.19 1.11 -7.39
CA GLU A 76 -16.15 1.79 -8.16
C GLU A 76 -15.11 2.48 -7.27
N ASP A 77 -15.46 2.83 -6.03
CA ASP A 77 -14.56 3.51 -5.09
C ASP A 77 -13.34 2.67 -4.73
N PHE A 78 -13.46 1.33 -4.74
CA PHE A 78 -12.38 0.44 -4.32
C PHE A 78 -11.23 0.34 -5.32
N GLY A 79 -11.44 0.66 -6.58
CA GLY A 79 -10.41 0.72 -7.61
C GLY A 79 -10.03 2.13 -8.04
N GLN A 80 -10.57 3.13 -7.34
CA GLN A 80 -10.36 4.54 -7.65
C GLN A 80 -9.09 5.08 -7.01
N GLU A 81 -8.31 5.82 -7.76
CA GLU A 81 -7.26 6.70 -7.27
C GLU A 81 -7.87 8.10 -7.12
N PHE A 82 -8.18 8.48 -5.87
CA PHE A 82 -8.89 9.75 -5.59
C PHE A 82 -7.99 10.97 -5.72
N LEU A 83 -6.71 10.84 -5.39
CA LEU A 83 -5.73 11.94 -5.40
C LEU A 83 -6.13 13.13 -4.51
N ASP A 84 -7.01 12.88 -3.55
CA ASP A 84 -7.59 13.88 -2.66
C ASP A 84 -7.75 13.31 -1.25
N MET A 85 -8.26 14.12 -0.31
CA MET A 85 -8.58 13.71 1.07
C MET A 85 -9.82 12.81 1.11
N ILE A 86 -9.81 11.76 0.30
CA ILE A 86 -10.87 10.74 0.17
C ILE A 86 -10.22 9.37 0.21
N CYS A 87 -10.81 8.40 0.90
CA CYS A 87 -10.42 7.00 0.81
C CYS A 87 -11.61 6.06 0.93
N ALA A 88 -11.56 4.92 0.23
CA ALA A 88 -12.48 3.81 0.45
C ALA A 88 -12.08 3.02 1.72
N ALA A 89 -13.06 2.44 2.42
CA ALA A 89 -12.82 1.60 3.58
C ALA A 89 -13.75 0.40 3.63
N LYS A 90 -13.20 -0.78 3.99
CA LYS A 90 -13.94 -2.03 4.05
C LYS A 90 -13.46 -2.91 5.18
N LEU A 91 -14.39 -3.64 5.83
CA LEU A 91 -14.06 -4.70 6.76
C LEU A 91 -13.85 -6.01 6.00
N VAL A 92 -12.79 -6.76 6.35
CA VAL A 92 -12.43 -8.03 5.71
C VAL A 92 -12.21 -9.11 6.77
N ASP A 93 -12.45 -10.37 6.40
CA ASP A 93 -12.25 -11.53 7.28
C ASP A 93 -10.87 -12.15 7.03
N GLY A 94 -9.87 -11.59 7.68
CA GLY A 94 -8.51 -12.08 7.65
C GLY A 94 -7.69 -11.64 6.43
N VAL A 95 -6.43 -12.07 6.44
CA VAL A 95 -5.44 -11.69 5.43
C VAL A 95 -5.78 -12.21 4.03
N ASP A 96 -6.40 -13.38 3.91
CA ASP A 96 -6.76 -13.93 2.60
C ASP A 96 -7.86 -13.11 1.91
N ALA A 97 -8.85 -12.63 2.66
CA ALA A 97 -9.88 -11.75 2.12
C ALA A 97 -9.30 -10.38 1.71
N ALA A 98 -8.32 -9.86 2.46
CA ALA A 98 -7.59 -8.65 2.09
C ALA A 98 -6.79 -8.85 0.79
N ILE A 99 -6.07 -9.97 0.66
CA ILE A 99 -5.31 -10.34 -0.55
C ILE A 99 -6.22 -10.41 -1.77
N GLU A 100 -7.38 -11.07 -1.64
CA GLU A 100 -8.34 -11.20 -2.75
C GLU A 100 -8.90 -9.83 -3.17
N HIS A 101 -9.21 -8.98 -2.19
CA HIS A 101 -9.64 -7.61 -2.47
C HIS A 101 -8.56 -6.82 -3.22
N ILE A 102 -7.31 -6.86 -2.75
CA ILE A 102 -6.18 -6.18 -3.38
C ILE A 102 -5.94 -6.70 -4.80
N ARG A 103 -6.04 -8.01 -5.04
CA ARG A 103 -5.92 -8.59 -6.38
C ARG A 103 -7.01 -8.12 -7.34
N THR A 104 -8.20 -7.89 -6.81
CA THR A 104 -9.36 -7.46 -7.61
C THR A 104 -9.30 -5.98 -7.96
N TYR A 105 -8.90 -5.13 -7.01
CA TYR A 105 -9.02 -3.68 -7.13
C TYR A 105 -7.70 -2.92 -7.13
N GLY A 106 -6.60 -3.56 -6.76
CA GLY A 106 -5.30 -2.91 -6.62
C GLY A 106 -4.67 -2.53 -7.95
N SER A 107 -3.85 -1.48 -7.92
CA SER A 107 -3.09 -0.98 -9.09
C SER A 107 -1.81 -1.77 -9.39
N ASN A 108 -1.43 -2.74 -8.56
CA ASN A 108 -0.13 -3.41 -8.54
C ASN A 108 1.06 -2.48 -8.27
N HIS A 109 0.82 -1.33 -7.69
CA HIS A 109 1.87 -0.38 -7.32
C HIS A 109 2.38 -0.66 -5.91
N THR A 110 1.64 -0.24 -4.88
CA THR A 110 2.08 -0.32 -3.47
C THR A 110 0.97 -0.83 -2.59
N ASP A 111 1.24 -1.91 -1.85
CA ASP A 111 0.35 -2.42 -0.84
C ASP A 111 1.08 -2.63 0.48
N ALA A 112 0.39 -2.42 1.59
CA ALA A 112 0.95 -2.57 2.92
C ALA A 112 0.04 -3.38 3.84
N ILE A 113 0.67 -4.15 4.72
CA ILE A 113 0.05 -4.83 5.86
C ILE A 113 0.56 -4.24 7.17
N VAL A 114 -0.34 -3.99 8.10
CA VAL A 114 -0.01 -3.61 9.48
C VAL A 114 -0.43 -4.75 10.40
N THR A 115 0.52 -5.41 11.05
CA THR A 115 0.27 -6.60 11.87
C THR A 115 1.48 -6.92 12.75
N GLU A 116 1.26 -7.50 13.93
CA GLU A 116 2.31 -8.11 14.75
C GLU A 116 2.50 -9.61 14.43
N ASP A 117 1.65 -10.19 13.57
CA ASP A 117 1.76 -11.57 13.12
C ASP A 117 2.68 -11.66 11.90
N GLN A 118 3.93 -12.13 12.13
CA GLN A 118 4.91 -12.32 11.07
C GLN A 118 4.46 -13.33 10.01
N GLN A 119 3.69 -14.37 10.40
CA GLN A 119 3.20 -15.37 9.44
C GLN A 119 2.18 -14.73 8.48
N ALA A 120 1.32 -13.86 9.00
CA ALA A 120 0.37 -13.10 8.17
C ALA A 120 1.11 -12.13 7.22
N ALA A 121 2.17 -11.47 7.67
CA ALA A 121 3.00 -10.60 6.84
C ALA A 121 3.73 -11.38 5.74
N ASP A 122 4.35 -12.51 6.07
CA ASP A 122 5.04 -13.37 5.11
C ASP A 122 4.06 -13.93 4.06
N HIS A 123 2.85 -14.35 4.49
CA HIS A 123 1.79 -14.82 3.62
C HIS A 123 1.33 -13.70 2.65
N PHE A 124 1.11 -12.50 3.17
CA PHE A 124 0.74 -11.33 2.38
C PHE A 124 1.81 -11.06 1.28
N PHE A 125 3.10 -11.07 1.64
CA PHE A 125 4.20 -10.87 0.70
C PHE A 125 4.32 -11.96 -0.35
N GLN A 126 4.06 -13.22 0.01
CA GLN A 126 4.12 -14.34 -0.93
C GLN A 126 2.93 -14.37 -1.90
N ARG A 127 1.78 -13.88 -1.47
CA ARG A 127 0.53 -13.97 -2.24
C ARG A 127 0.25 -12.75 -3.11
N LEU A 128 0.81 -11.61 -2.81
CA LEU A 128 0.70 -10.40 -3.62
C LEU A 128 1.96 -10.20 -4.48
N ASP A 129 1.77 -9.51 -5.59
CA ASP A 129 2.84 -9.24 -6.55
C ASP A 129 2.85 -7.77 -6.99
N SER A 130 2.48 -6.88 -6.07
CA SER A 130 2.62 -5.43 -6.26
C SER A 130 4.10 -5.05 -6.33
N ALA A 131 4.41 -3.95 -7.00
CA ALA A 131 5.79 -3.51 -7.18
C ALA A 131 6.49 -3.22 -5.86
N ILE A 132 5.73 -2.77 -4.86
CA ILE A 132 6.20 -2.47 -3.51
C ILE A 132 5.22 -3.12 -2.51
N LEU A 133 5.77 -3.93 -1.62
CA LEU A 133 5.04 -4.51 -0.49
C LEU A 133 5.68 -4.07 0.81
N MET A 134 4.90 -3.59 1.75
CA MET A 134 5.38 -3.04 3.01
C MET A 134 4.74 -3.75 4.22
N HIS A 135 5.52 -3.92 5.26
CA HIS A 135 5.07 -4.42 6.56
C HIS A 135 5.35 -3.36 7.62
N ASN A 136 4.31 -2.95 8.34
CA ASN A 136 4.39 -1.95 9.42
C ASN A 136 5.06 -0.64 8.98
N ALA A 137 4.77 -0.20 7.76
CA ALA A 137 5.27 1.05 7.22
C ALA A 137 4.20 1.78 6.40
N SER A 138 4.28 3.10 6.41
CA SER A 138 3.39 3.95 5.59
C SER A 138 3.71 3.79 4.11
N THR A 139 2.70 3.68 3.27
CA THR A 139 2.84 3.64 1.81
C THR A 139 3.48 4.91 1.23
N GLN A 140 3.58 5.99 2.02
CA GLN A 140 4.31 7.21 1.66
C GLN A 140 5.83 7.01 1.49
N PHE A 141 6.38 5.89 1.96
CA PHE A 141 7.76 5.49 1.67
C PHE A 141 7.96 4.94 0.26
N ALA A 142 6.89 4.77 -0.53
CA ALA A 142 6.96 4.35 -1.92
C ALA A 142 7.48 5.49 -2.82
N ASP A 143 8.77 5.77 -2.72
CA ASP A 143 9.44 6.90 -3.37
C ASP A 143 10.89 6.51 -3.71
N GLY A 144 11.34 6.84 -4.91
CA GLY A 144 12.71 6.54 -5.36
C GLY A 144 13.79 7.20 -4.52
N GLY A 145 13.50 8.36 -3.91
CA GLY A 145 14.41 9.02 -2.96
C GLY A 145 14.58 8.19 -1.69
N GLU A 146 13.50 7.65 -1.14
CA GLU A 146 13.51 6.80 0.06
C GLU A 146 14.24 5.47 -0.20
N PHE A 147 14.17 4.94 -1.42
CA PHE A 147 14.87 3.72 -1.83
C PHE A 147 16.32 3.94 -2.27
N GLY A 148 16.84 5.16 -2.13
CA GLY A 148 18.23 5.47 -2.45
C GLY A 148 18.55 5.51 -3.94
N MET A 149 17.54 5.68 -4.81
CA MET A 149 17.70 5.73 -6.27
C MET A 149 18.17 7.12 -6.77
N GLY A 150 18.33 8.07 -5.86
CA GLY A 150 18.79 9.44 -6.15
C GLY A 150 17.74 10.33 -6.81
N ALA A 151 16.94 9.79 -7.70
CA ALA A 151 15.82 10.47 -8.35
C ALA A 151 14.76 9.47 -8.77
N GLU A 152 13.53 9.94 -8.94
CA GLU A 152 12.43 9.20 -9.56
C GLU A 152 12.01 9.93 -10.84
N ILE A 153 12.13 9.25 -11.98
CA ILE A 153 11.79 9.78 -13.30
C ILE A 153 10.37 9.37 -13.70
N GLY A 154 9.91 8.27 -13.11
CA GLY A 154 8.59 7.73 -13.34
C GLY A 154 8.33 6.51 -12.46
N ILE A 155 7.15 5.91 -12.63
CA ILE A 155 6.68 4.75 -11.90
C ILE A 155 6.15 3.73 -12.90
N ALA A 156 6.53 2.48 -12.71
CA ALA A 156 6.08 1.37 -13.54
C ALA A 156 5.43 0.28 -12.68
N THR A 157 4.23 -0.16 -13.06
CA THR A 157 3.52 -1.29 -12.43
C THR A 157 3.59 -2.56 -13.26
N GLY A 158 4.00 -2.46 -14.51
CA GLY A 158 4.24 -3.61 -15.41
C GLY A 158 5.48 -4.39 -15.04
N LYS A 159 5.66 -5.57 -15.64
CA LYS A 159 6.77 -6.51 -15.36
C LYS A 159 7.73 -6.70 -16.52
N MET A 160 7.65 -5.84 -17.53
CA MET A 160 8.47 -5.97 -18.74
C MET A 160 9.89 -5.44 -18.55
N HIS A 161 10.07 -4.48 -17.65
CA HIS A 161 11.33 -3.79 -17.39
C HIS A 161 11.45 -3.47 -15.90
N ALA A 162 11.66 -2.19 -15.51
CA ALA A 162 11.65 -1.77 -14.11
C ALA A 162 10.22 -1.81 -13.54
N ARG A 163 10.11 -2.01 -12.22
CA ARG A 163 8.85 -1.95 -11.44
C ARG A 163 8.98 -0.97 -10.29
N GLY A 164 7.85 -0.34 -9.91
CA GLY A 164 7.82 0.68 -8.88
C GLY A 164 8.55 1.93 -9.33
N PRO A 165 9.27 2.63 -8.45
CA PRO A 165 10.06 3.80 -8.80
C PRO A 165 11.09 3.48 -9.89
N VAL A 166 11.21 4.39 -10.87
CA VAL A 166 12.14 4.28 -11.99
C VAL A 166 13.12 5.45 -11.91
N GLY A 167 14.37 5.16 -11.59
CA GLY A 167 15.46 6.12 -11.54
C GLY A 167 16.35 6.08 -12.78
N ALA A 168 17.49 6.78 -12.74
CA ALA A 168 18.42 6.83 -13.86
C ALA A 168 19.00 5.48 -14.24
N GLU A 169 19.32 4.63 -13.25
CA GLU A 169 19.88 3.31 -13.48
C GLU A 169 18.95 2.42 -14.33
N GLN A 170 17.64 2.43 -14.02
CA GLN A 170 16.63 1.64 -14.73
C GLN A 170 16.41 2.07 -16.18
N LEU A 171 16.79 3.30 -16.52
CA LEU A 171 16.68 3.86 -17.88
C LEU A 171 17.96 3.71 -18.70
N THR A 172 19.00 3.10 -18.12
CA THR A 172 20.29 2.89 -18.79
C THR A 172 20.55 1.42 -19.06
N SER A 173 21.57 1.15 -19.84
CA SER A 173 22.12 -0.19 -20.03
C SER A 173 23.63 -0.17 -19.77
N PHE A 174 24.22 -1.33 -19.65
CA PHE A 174 25.64 -1.47 -19.39
C PHE A 174 26.32 -2.30 -20.50
N LYS A 175 27.64 -2.15 -20.58
CA LYS A 175 28.53 -3.00 -21.40
C LYS A 175 29.66 -3.56 -20.55
N TYR A 176 30.09 -4.75 -20.90
CA TYR A 176 31.27 -5.35 -20.29
C TYR A 176 32.53 -4.87 -20.99
N LEU A 177 33.55 -4.48 -20.25
CA LEU A 177 34.90 -4.21 -20.75
C LEU A 177 35.79 -5.30 -20.20
N VAL A 178 36.35 -6.10 -21.10
CA VAL A 178 37.26 -7.20 -20.73
C VAL A 178 38.64 -6.96 -21.33
N SER A 179 39.65 -6.84 -20.46
CA SER A 179 41.05 -6.74 -20.89
C SER A 179 41.82 -7.98 -20.45
N GLY A 180 42.46 -8.64 -21.35
CA GLY A 180 43.29 -9.84 -21.11
C GLY A 180 44.68 -9.68 -21.63
N LYS A 181 45.60 -10.59 -21.24
CA LYS A 181 46.98 -10.72 -21.77
C LYS A 181 47.12 -12.06 -22.49
N GLY A 182 46.23 -12.31 -23.47
CA GLY A 182 46.22 -13.59 -24.21
C GLY A 182 45.44 -14.70 -23.50
N ALA A 183 44.47 -14.34 -22.64
CA ALA A 183 43.60 -15.33 -22.00
C ALA A 183 42.75 -16.06 -23.04
N VAL A 184 42.70 -17.38 -22.95
CA VAL A 184 41.84 -18.26 -23.77
C VAL A 184 40.95 -19.10 -22.88
N ARG A 185 39.81 -19.47 -23.41
CA ARG A 185 38.89 -20.40 -22.74
C ARG A 185 39.17 -21.80 -23.26
N GLY A 186 39.43 -22.74 -22.31
CA GLY A 186 39.54 -24.18 -22.59
C GLY A 186 38.21 -24.82 -22.87
#